data_10cf3a2637765aecbe5ac4a06b582255
#
_entry.id   10cf3a2637765aecbe5ac4a06b582255
#
_cell.length_a   1.000
_cell.length_b   1.000
_cell.length_c   1.000
_cell.angle_alpha   90.00
_cell.angle_beta   90.00
_cell.angle_gamma   90.00
#
_symmetry.space_group_name_H-M   'P 1'
#
loop_
_entity.id
_entity.type
_entity.pdbx_description
1 polymer ?
#
loop_
_entity_poly.entity_id
_entity_poly.type
_entity_poly.pdbx_seq_one_letter_code
_entity_poly.pdbx_strand_id
1 'polypeptide(L)'
;TTLNPTYPLVRFGTGDLSAIQPGISPCGRTNKRMRGWLGRADQSTKFKGMFVHPSLVMQVAGRHPEIKKARLVITSEDNNDAMTLKFAAEGADPSLAEAVAATIQSVMKLRGGAEMVDADSLPDDGLMIEDARSYD
;
A
#
# COMPACT_ATOMS: atom_id res chain seq x y z
N THR A 1 -0.84 11.74 -21.98
CA THR A 1 -1.66 11.78 -23.22
C THR A 1 -0.96 10.95 -24.27
N THR A 2 -1.65 10.01 -24.87
CA THR A 2 -1.21 9.27 -26.05
C THR A 2 -2.00 9.73 -27.27
N LEU A 3 -1.34 9.84 -28.39
CA LEU A 3 -1.96 10.22 -29.66
C LEU A 3 -2.25 8.99 -30.54
N ASN A 4 -2.55 7.85 -29.91
CA ASN A 4 -2.97 6.65 -30.63
C ASN A 4 -4.36 6.89 -31.24
N PRO A 5 -4.53 6.84 -32.55
CA PRO A 5 -5.81 7.11 -33.19
C PRO A 5 -6.90 6.11 -32.87
N THR A 6 -6.53 4.87 -32.51
CA THR A 6 -7.47 3.80 -32.15
C THR A 6 -7.95 3.90 -30.69
N TYR A 7 -7.05 4.36 -29.80
CA TYR A 7 -7.36 4.49 -28.36
C TYR A 7 -6.64 5.71 -27.78
N PRO A 8 -7.13 6.93 -28.04
CA PRO A 8 -6.49 8.14 -27.54
C PRO A 8 -6.73 8.30 -26.03
N LEU A 9 -5.65 8.46 -25.28
CA LEU A 9 -5.69 8.80 -23.85
C LEU A 9 -5.35 10.27 -23.67
N VAL A 10 -6.37 11.12 -23.53
CA VAL A 10 -6.19 12.56 -23.34
C VAL A 10 -6.18 12.88 -21.86
N ARG A 11 -5.03 13.38 -21.34
CA ARG A 11 -4.84 13.74 -19.93
C ARG A 11 -5.27 12.64 -18.95
N PHE A 12 -5.02 11.40 -19.31
CA PHE A 12 -5.35 10.25 -18.49
C PHE A 12 -4.56 10.28 -17.17
N GLY A 13 -5.28 10.23 -16.04
CA GLY A 13 -4.67 10.09 -14.70
C GLY A 13 -4.29 8.63 -14.45
N THR A 14 -2.99 8.37 -14.33
CA THR A 14 -2.50 7.01 -14.07
C THR A 14 -2.67 6.59 -12.60
N GLY A 15 -2.92 7.55 -11.71
CA GLY A 15 -2.93 7.34 -10.26
C GLY A 15 -1.52 7.26 -9.65
N ASP A 16 -0.49 7.59 -10.44
CA ASP A 16 0.89 7.62 -9.97
C ASP A 16 1.27 8.99 -9.43
N LEU A 17 2.05 9.00 -8.37
CA LEU A 17 2.66 10.20 -7.79
C LEU A 17 4.04 10.44 -8.40
N SER A 18 4.31 11.68 -8.73
CA SER A 18 5.62 12.16 -9.17
C SER A 18 5.81 13.62 -8.78
N ALA A 19 7.04 14.10 -8.86
CA ALA A 19 7.38 15.50 -8.64
C ALA A 19 8.14 16.08 -9.85
N ILE A 20 7.94 17.36 -10.12
CA ILE A 20 8.70 18.08 -11.14
C ILE A 20 10.03 18.48 -10.52
N GLN A 21 11.14 18.10 -11.17
CA GLN A 21 12.47 18.56 -10.79
C GLN A 21 12.69 20.00 -11.23
N PRO A 22 13.19 20.87 -10.33
CA PRO A 22 13.58 22.21 -10.69
C PRO A 22 14.86 22.22 -11.56
N GLY A 23 15.08 23.33 -12.26
CA GLY A 23 16.29 23.56 -13.05
C GLY A 23 16.22 23.03 -14.48
N ILE A 24 17.29 23.37 -15.23
CA ILE A 24 17.45 22.98 -16.63
C ILE A 24 17.99 21.57 -16.74
N SER A 25 17.57 20.83 -17.76
CA SER A 25 18.09 19.50 -18.01
C SER A 25 19.61 19.55 -18.33
N PRO A 26 20.43 18.62 -17.81
CA PRO A 26 21.86 18.54 -18.15
C PRO A 26 22.14 18.43 -19.66
N CYS A 27 21.19 17.93 -20.44
CA CYS A 27 21.28 17.86 -21.90
C CYS A 27 20.82 19.14 -22.63
N GLY A 28 20.58 20.26 -21.91
CA GLY A 28 20.17 21.54 -22.46
C GLY A 28 18.70 21.63 -22.90
N ARG A 29 17.90 20.59 -22.76
CA ARG A 29 16.47 20.63 -23.11
C ARG A 29 15.69 21.46 -22.11
N THR A 30 14.71 22.20 -22.58
CA THR A 30 13.85 23.08 -21.77
C THR A 30 12.62 22.36 -21.20
N ASN A 31 12.38 21.11 -21.57
CA ASN A 31 11.28 20.31 -21.06
C ASN A 31 11.41 20.09 -19.54
N LYS A 32 10.28 20.17 -18.85
CA LYS A 32 10.21 19.79 -17.43
C LYS A 32 10.58 18.31 -17.26
N ARG A 33 11.34 18.02 -16.23
CA ARG A 33 11.72 16.65 -15.88
C ARG A 33 10.88 16.18 -14.71
N MET A 34 10.50 14.91 -14.72
CA MET A 34 9.89 14.25 -13.57
C MET A 34 10.96 13.54 -12.74
N ARG A 35 10.76 13.50 -11.43
CA ARG A 35 11.67 12.81 -10.49
C ARG A 35 11.62 11.28 -10.63
N GLY A 36 10.70 10.78 -11.41
CA GLY A 36 10.39 9.36 -11.52
C GLY A 36 9.13 9.00 -10.77
N TRP A 37 8.91 7.71 -10.56
CA TRP A 37 7.78 7.19 -9.81
C TRP A 37 8.03 7.37 -8.30
N LEU A 38 7.06 7.94 -7.57
CA LEU A 38 7.14 8.18 -6.13
C LEU A 38 6.10 7.36 -5.34
N GLY A 39 5.28 6.60 -6.03
CA GLY A 39 4.24 5.79 -5.40
C GLY A 39 2.89 5.90 -6.08
N ARG A 40 1.87 5.37 -5.44
CA ARG A 40 0.46 5.40 -5.87
C ARG A 40 -0.34 6.40 -5.04
N ALA A 41 -1.16 7.20 -5.72
CA ALA A 41 -2.07 8.13 -5.06
C ALA A 41 -3.21 7.42 -4.29
N ASP A 42 -3.56 6.21 -4.72
CA ASP A 42 -4.61 5.39 -4.12
C ASP A 42 -4.09 4.42 -3.04
N GLN A 43 -2.81 4.53 -2.65
CA GLN A 43 -2.15 3.64 -1.69
C GLN A 43 -2.21 2.16 -2.06
N SER A 44 -2.54 1.81 -3.30
CA SER A 44 -2.52 0.41 -3.71
C SER A 44 -1.09 -0.08 -3.91
N THR A 45 -0.83 -1.32 -3.53
CA THR A 45 0.47 -1.96 -3.76
C THR A 45 0.27 -3.34 -4.39
N LYS A 46 1.30 -3.83 -5.08
CA LYS A 46 1.28 -5.15 -5.69
C LYS A 46 1.96 -6.16 -4.78
N PHE A 47 1.24 -7.21 -4.41
CA PHE A 47 1.76 -8.31 -3.59
C PHE A 47 1.48 -9.65 -4.28
N LYS A 48 2.52 -10.44 -4.55
CA LYS A 48 2.42 -11.75 -5.22
C LYS A 48 1.54 -11.74 -6.49
N GLY A 49 1.68 -10.68 -7.30
CA GLY A 49 0.95 -10.53 -8.57
C GLY A 49 -0.45 -9.91 -8.46
N MET A 50 -0.99 -9.72 -7.26
CA MET A 50 -2.31 -9.12 -7.03
C MET A 50 -2.17 -7.71 -6.46
N PHE A 51 -3.11 -6.82 -6.82
CA PHE A 51 -3.19 -5.50 -6.20
C PHE A 51 -3.93 -5.57 -4.88
N VAL A 52 -3.31 -5.03 -3.83
CA VAL A 52 -3.92 -4.84 -2.52
C VAL A 52 -4.29 -3.37 -2.39
N HIS A 53 -5.56 -3.10 -2.12
CA HIS A 53 -6.12 -1.76 -1.97
C HIS A 53 -6.49 -1.50 -0.50
N PRO A 54 -6.47 -0.23 -0.05
CA PRO A 54 -6.92 0.15 1.30
C PRO A 54 -8.32 -0.36 1.65
N SER A 55 -9.21 -0.46 0.68
CA SER A 55 -10.56 -0.99 0.88
C SER A 55 -10.58 -2.44 1.39
N LEU A 56 -9.59 -3.26 1.03
CA LEU A 56 -9.46 -4.62 1.54
C LEU A 56 -9.02 -4.63 3.01
N VAL A 57 -8.13 -3.71 3.40
CA VAL A 57 -7.73 -3.52 4.79
C VAL A 57 -8.94 -3.11 5.64
N MET A 58 -9.74 -2.15 5.14
CA MET A 58 -10.97 -1.73 5.80
C MET A 58 -11.98 -2.87 5.93
N GLN A 59 -12.11 -3.74 4.93
CA GLN A 59 -13.00 -4.90 5.00
C GLN A 59 -12.55 -5.92 6.05
N VAL A 60 -11.23 -6.13 6.20
CA VAL A 60 -10.69 -6.99 7.26
C VAL A 60 -10.97 -6.36 8.62
N ALA A 61 -10.61 -5.10 8.83
CA ALA A 61 -10.84 -4.39 10.08
C ALA A 61 -12.34 -4.33 10.45
N GLY A 62 -13.21 -4.10 9.47
CA GLY A 62 -14.66 -4.05 9.69
C GLY A 62 -15.31 -5.37 10.14
N ARG A 63 -14.61 -6.51 10.01
CA ARG A 63 -15.08 -7.81 10.55
C ARG A 63 -14.66 -8.03 12.01
N HIS A 64 -13.80 -7.17 12.54
CA HIS A 64 -13.26 -7.26 13.89
C HIS A 64 -13.44 -5.90 14.59
N PRO A 65 -14.59 -5.67 15.25
CA PRO A 65 -14.93 -4.37 15.84
C PRO A 65 -13.98 -3.94 16.97
N GLU A 66 -13.19 -4.87 17.49
CA GLU A 66 -12.15 -4.61 18.48
C GLU A 66 -10.98 -3.80 17.90
N ILE A 67 -10.76 -3.88 16.60
CA ILE A 67 -9.66 -3.17 15.91
C ILE A 67 -10.00 -1.69 15.84
N LYS A 68 -9.16 -0.86 16.46
CA LYS A 68 -9.28 0.60 16.44
C LYS A 68 -8.41 1.24 15.36
N LYS A 69 -7.27 0.64 15.08
CA LYS A 69 -6.28 1.13 14.12
C LYS A 69 -5.61 -0.06 13.43
N ALA A 70 -5.40 0.03 12.14
CA ALA A 70 -4.76 -1.03 11.38
C ALA A 70 -3.89 -0.46 10.26
N ARG A 71 -2.75 -1.11 10.00
CA ARG A 71 -1.84 -0.82 8.90
C ARG A 71 -1.33 -2.14 8.31
N LEU A 72 -1.47 -2.29 7.03
CA LEU A 72 -0.88 -3.40 6.29
C LEU A 72 0.56 -3.05 5.90
N VAL A 73 1.51 -3.84 6.37
CA VAL A 73 2.93 -3.67 6.04
C VAL A 73 3.37 -4.78 5.12
N ILE A 74 4.03 -4.43 4.03
CA ILE A 74 4.62 -5.38 3.09
C ILE A 74 6.13 -5.23 3.17
N THR A 75 6.80 -6.34 3.45
CA THR A 75 8.25 -6.45 3.54
C THR A 75 8.77 -7.46 2.51
N SER A 76 10.04 -7.41 2.21
CA SER A 76 10.73 -8.43 1.42
C SER A 76 12.03 -8.81 2.12
N GLU A 77 12.22 -10.10 2.36
CA GLU A 77 13.47 -10.69 2.86
C GLU A 77 13.87 -11.81 1.91
N ASP A 78 15.09 -11.77 1.41
CA ASP A 78 15.64 -12.77 0.47
C ASP A 78 14.71 -13.06 -0.74
N ASN A 79 14.19 -12.01 -1.35
CA ASN A 79 13.20 -12.08 -2.44
C ASN A 79 11.87 -12.77 -2.06
N ASN A 80 11.59 -12.89 -0.77
CA ASN A 80 10.35 -13.46 -0.27
C ASN A 80 9.47 -12.36 0.31
N ASP A 81 8.44 -11.98 -0.41
CA ASP A 81 7.50 -10.96 0.05
C ASP A 81 6.60 -11.50 1.16
N ALA A 82 6.57 -10.78 2.27
CA ALA A 82 5.69 -11.02 3.41
C ALA A 82 4.69 -9.86 3.55
N MET A 83 3.48 -10.19 3.97
CA MET A 83 2.41 -9.24 4.22
C MET A 83 1.90 -9.43 5.64
N THR A 84 1.92 -8.39 6.46
CA THR A 84 1.49 -8.44 7.87
C THR A 84 0.55 -7.27 8.15
N LEU A 85 -0.63 -7.56 8.66
CA LEU A 85 -1.53 -6.54 9.19
C LEU A 85 -1.17 -6.26 10.65
N LYS A 86 -0.57 -5.11 10.90
CA LYS A 86 -0.37 -4.58 12.25
C LYS A 86 -1.64 -3.87 12.69
N PHE A 87 -2.16 -4.22 13.86
CA PHE A 87 -3.40 -3.63 14.34
C PHE A 87 -3.36 -3.39 15.85
N ALA A 88 -4.04 -2.33 16.27
CA ALA A 88 -4.26 -2.01 17.67
C ALA A 88 -5.70 -2.36 18.05
N ALA A 89 -5.86 -3.10 19.14
CA ALA A 89 -7.16 -3.49 19.66
C ALA A 89 -7.17 -3.37 21.19
N GLU A 90 -8.25 -2.83 21.74
CA GLU A 90 -8.40 -2.67 23.19
C GLU A 90 -9.01 -3.93 23.81
N GLY A 91 -8.38 -4.44 24.86
CA GLY A 91 -8.92 -5.58 25.65
C GLY A 91 -9.02 -6.88 24.87
N ALA A 92 -8.28 -7.02 23.76
CA ALA A 92 -8.39 -8.18 22.91
C ALA A 92 -7.54 -9.36 23.42
N ASP A 93 -8.05 -10.54 23.22
CA ASP A 93 -7.36 -11.80 23.47
C ASP A 93 -6.27 -12.03 22.39
N PRO A 94 -5.12 -12.64 22.73
CA PRO A 94 -4.10 -13.01 21.75
C PRO A 94 -4.61 -13.86 20.57
N SER A 95 -5.68 -14.60 20.75
CA SER A 95 -6.33 -15.38 19.68
C SER A 95 -6.94 -14.51 18.57
N LEU A 96 -7.15 -13.20 18.82
CA LEU A 96 -7.63 -12.27 17.78
C LEU A 96 -6.69 -12.21 16.59
N ALA A 97 -5.38 -12.29 16.80
CA ALA A 97 -4.40 -12.27 15.70
C ALA A 97 -4.61 -13.44 14.71
N GLU A 98 -4.91 -14.65 15.22
CA GLU A 98 -5.21 -15.80 14.37
C GLU A 98 -6.53 -15.61 13.60
N ALA A 99 -7.55 -15.08 14.25
CA ALA A 99 -8.84 -14.79 13.62
C ALA A 99 -8.68 -13.72 12.52
N VAL A 100 -7.89 -12.68 12.77
CA VAL A 100 -7.57 -11.63 11.79
C VAL A 100 -6.80 -12.21 10.61
N ALA A 101 -5.80 -13.07 10.84
CA ALA A 101 -5.04 -13.74 9.77
C ALA A 101 -5.94 -14.62 8.88
N ALA A 102 -6.88 -15.35 9.47
CA ALA A 102 -7.88 -16.12 8.73
C ALA A 102 -8.80 -15.20 7.89
N THR A 103 -9.16 -14.05 8.44
CA THR A 103 -9.97 -13.04 7.73
C THR A 103 -9.20 -12.43 6.56
N ILE A 104 -7.92 -12.13 6.72
CA ILE A 104 -7.04 -11.66 5.62
C ILE A 104 -7.09 -12.65 4.47
N GLN A 105 -6.87 -13.94 4.74
CA GLN A 105 -6.92 -14.96 3.70
C GLN A 105 -8.29 -15.07 3.03
N SER A 106 -9.36 -14.94 3.81
CA SER A 106 -10.75 -14.98 3.28
C SER A 106 -11.07 -13.80 2.37
N VAL A 107 -10.68 -12.58 2.77
CA VAL A 107 -11.01 -11.32 2.07
C VAL A 107 -10.06 -11.08 0.90
N MET A 108 -8.76 -11.16 1.14
CA MET A 108 -7.74 -10.78 0.17
C MET A 108 -7.34 -11.93 -0.76
N LYS A 109 -7.71 -13.18 -0.43
CA LYS A 109 -7.26 -14.41 -1.11
C LYS A 109 -5.73 -14.58 -1.11
N LEU A 110 -5.07 -13.91 -0.19
CA LEU A 110 -3.63 -13.91 0.00
C LEU A 110 -3.34 -14.37 1.43
N ARG A 111 -2.23 -15.09 1.60
CA ARG A 111 -1.73 -15.43 2.94
C ARG A 111 -0.99 -14.22 3.49
N GLY A 112 -1.38 -13.77 4.67
CA GLY A 112 -0.74 -12.70 5.42
C GLY A 112 -0.73 -13.01 6.91
N GLY A 113 0.24 -12.44 7.62
CA GLY A 113 0.28 -12.43 9.08
C GLY A 113 -0.63 -11.35 9.66
N ALA A 114 -0.93 -11.49 10.95
CA ALA A 114 -1.58 -10.46 11.74
C ALA A 114 -0.81 -10.31 13.05
N GLU A 115 -0.51 -9.07 13.43
CA GLU A 115 0.27 -8.73 14.61
C GLU A 115 -0.48 -7.67 15.41
N MET A 116 -0.77 -7.96 16.67
CA MET A 116 -1.32 -6.98 17.58
C MET A 116 -0.19 -6.12 18.16
N VAL A 117 -0.34 -4.82 18.03
CA VAL A 117 0.66 -3.82 18.43
C VAL A 117 0.00 -2.72 19.24
N ASP A 118 0.80 -1.93 19.96
CA ASP A 118 0.31 -0.76 20.67
C ASP A 118 -0.18 0.31 19.69
N ALA A 119 -1.26 1.02 20.04
CA ALA A 119 -1.85 2.05 19.19
C ALA A 119 -0.85 3.19 18.86
N ASP A 120 0.04 3.50 19.78
CA ASP A 120 1.08 4.54 19.63
C ASP A 120 2.19 4.11 18.66
N SER A 121 2.34 2.82 18.41
CA SER A 121 3.32 2.31 17.44
C SER A 121 2.85 2.43 15.98
N LEU A 122 1.58 2.71 15.76
CA LEU A 122 1.01 2.94 14.45
C LEU A 122 0.92 4.44 14.15
N PRO A 123 1.69 4.99 13.18
CA PRO A 123 1.66 6.40 12.83
C PRO A 123 0.27 6.87 12.41
N ASP A 124 -0.04 8.14 12.69
CA ASP A 124 -1.29 8.81 12.29
C ASP A 124 -1.07 9.66 11.02
N ASP A 125 -0.55 9.03 9.98
CA ASP A 125 -0.19 9.67 8.72
C ASP A 125 -1.23 9.43 7.60
N GLY A 126 -2.34 8.77 7.93
CA GLY A 126 -3.40 8.44 6.98
C GLY A 126 -3.06 7.29 6.02
N LEU A 127 -1.91 6.63 6.20
CA LEU A 127 -1.52 5.49 5.37
C LEU A 127 -2.09 4.19 5.96
N MET A 128 -2.84 3.47 5.16
CA MET A 128 -3.37 2.16 5.50
C MET A 128 -2.49 1.02 4.99
N ILE A 129 -1.67 1.28 3.97
CA ILE A 129 -0.74 0.32 3.40
C ILE A 129 0.65 0.97 3.34
N GLU A 130 1.62 0.25 3.89
CA GLU A 130 3.03 0.62 3.87
C GLU A 130 3.82 -0.44 3.08
N ASP A 131 4.42 -0.03 1.97
CA ASP A 131 5.32 -0.88 1.20
C ASP A 131 6.75 -0.59 1.64
N ALA A 132 7.26 -1.42 2.54
CA ALA A 132 8.60 -1.31 3.12
C ALA A 132 9.66 -2.12 2.34
N ARG A 133 9.34 -2.58 1.13
CA ARG A 133 10.30 -3.30 0.28
C ARG A 133 11.31 -2.33 -0.30
N SER A 134 12.58 -2.72 -0.28
CA SER A 134 13.65 -2.02 -1.01
C SER A 134 13.72 -2.57 -2.43
N TYR A 135 13.70 -1.69 -3.41
CA TYR A 135 13.88 -2.01 -4.83
C TYR A 135 15.23 -1.41 -5.29
N ASP A 136 16.31 -1.99 -4.80
CA ASP A 136 17.67 -1.66 -5.27
C ASP A 136 18.02 -2.39 -6.56
#